data_4a215cc11e2c3f0d38fe835cc8f2313b
#
_entry.id   4a215cc11e2c3f0d38fe835cc8f2313b
#
_cell.length_a   1.000
_cell.length_b   1.000
_cell.length_c   1.000
_cell.angle_alpha   90.00
_cell.angle_beta   90.00
_cell.angle_gamma   90.00
#
_symmetry.space_group_name_H-M   'P 1'
#
loop_
_entity.id
_entity.type
_entity.pdbx_description
1 polymer ?
#
loop_
_entity_poly.entity_id
_entity_poly.type
_entity_poly.pdbx_seq_one_letter_code
_entity_poly.pdbx_strand_id
1 'polypeptide(L)'
;MINDGIRGGYSAAALAYAVANNPLMKTHPYNPAEKKVWLMMFDIVNQYGCCMLGHLPVSNFSFLEDPTVMTEEFISSIPADGDDGYLLEVSLEYPESLHDAHNCFPLAPEHYQTQLEDLSEEQRQTYTKIYGKETYKGSSKLVTTLHDKEKYVVHYRALQLYLQLGLRLKAVHRVIKFHQAPFLRRYIQHLTNLRAQSKNPFEKAIWKLMINSIYGEFYCPFFFSIKPTHRSR
;
A
#
# COMPACT_ATOMS: atom_id res chain seq x y z
N MET A 1 -6.05 15.84 -2.83
CA MET A 1 -4.73 15.33 -2.38
C MET A 1 -4.86 14.19 -1.36
N ILE A 2 -5.40 14.38 -0.14
CA ILE A 2 -5.48 13.29 0.85
C ILE A 2 -6.25 12.08 0.28
N ASN A 3 -7.42 12.31 -0.29
CA ASN A 3 -8.24 11.24 -0.90
C ASN A 3 -7.51 10.49 -2.02
N ASP A 4 -6.65 11.17 -2.77
CA ASP A 4 -5.89 10.56 -3.87
C ASP A 4 -4.75 9.66 -3.35
N GLY A 5 -4.34 9.88 -2.09
CA GLY A 5 -3.36 9.05 -1.39
C GLY A 5 -3.95 7.81 -0.72
N ILE A 6 -5.28 7.72 -0.60
CA ILE A 6 -5.96 6.56 -0.02
C ILE A 6 -6.11 5.49 -1.10
N ARG A 7 -5.41 4.37 -0.90
CA ARG A 7 -5.47 3.22 -1.79
C ARG A 7 -5.96 2.02 -1.01
N GLY A 8 -6.92 1.30 -1.57
CA GLY A 8 -7.41 0.03 -1.01
C GLY A 8 -6.35 -1.06 -1.08
N GLY A 9 -6.66 -2.22 -0.51
CA GLY A 9 -5.77 -3.38 -0.59
C GLY A 9 -5.60 -3.86 -2.03
N TYR A 10 -4.35 -3.91 -2.48
CA TYR A 10 -3.98 -4.57 -3.72
C TYR A 10 -3.88 -6.08 -3.48
N SER A 11 -4.48 -6.88 -4.36
CA SER A 11 -4.39 -8.34 -4.31
C SER A 11 -4.26 -8.87 -5.73
N ALA A 12 -3.18 -9.58 -6.01
CA ALA A 12 -2.94 -10.22 -7.30
C ALA A 12 -2.12 -11.50 -7.15
N ALA A 13 -2.25 -12.39 -8.12
CA ALA A 13 -1.38 -13.54 -8.30
C ALA A 13 -0.28 -13.18 -9.29
N ALA A 14 0.94 -12.95 -8.81
CA ALA A 14 2.09 -12.66 -9.67
C ALA A 14 2.50 -13.89 -10.52
N LEU A 15 2.26 -15.11 -9.99
CA LEU A 15 2.48 -16.37 -10.69
C LEU A 15 1.18 -17.17 -10.70
N ALA A 16 0.76 -17.60 -11.89
CA ALA A 16 -0.44 -18.42 -12.04
C ALA A 16 -0.27 -19.85 -11.50
N TYR A 17 0.96 -20.33 -11.42
CA TYR A 17 1.28 -21.70 -11.02
C TYR A 17 2.66 -21.78 -10.36
N ALA A 18 2.77 -22.55 -9.28
CA ALA A 18 4.03 -22.88 -8.64
C ALA A 18 3.98 -24.29 -8.06
N VAL A 19 5.07 -25.05 -8.19
CA VAL A 19 5.22 -26.40 -7.66
C VAL A 19 6.40 -26.45 -6.71
N ALA A 20 6.19 -27.03 -5.55
CA ALA A 20 7.28 -27.34 -4.64
C ALA A 20 8.09 -28.53 -5.18
N ASN A 21 9.40 -28.49 -4.95
CA ASN A 21 10.31 -29.62 -5.19
C ASN A 21 11.32 -29.73 -4.05
N ASN A 22 11.02 -30.50 -3.03
CA ASN A 22 11.91 -30.63 -1.87
C ASN A 22 11.75 -31.99 -1.19
N PRO A 23 12.72 -32.46 -0.39
CA PRO A 23 12.72 -33.79 0.24
C PRO A 23 11.60 -34.03 1.25
N LEU A 24 10.90 -32.97 1.73
CA LEU A 24 9.83 -33.08 2.72
C LEU A 24 8.45 -33.25 2.08
N MET A 25 8.38 -33.30 0.74
CA MET A 25 7.11 -33.48 0.04
C MET A 25 6.52 -34.86 0.31
N LYS A 26 5.22 -34.85 0.61
CA LYS A 26 4.46 -36.11 0.83
C LYS A 26 3.57 -36.47 -0.34
N THR A 27 3.24 -35.52 -1.20
CA THR A 27 2.22 -35.66 -2.26
C THR A 27 2.80 -35.89 -3.66
N HIS A 28 4.02 -35.43 -3.90
CA HIS A 28 4.71 -35.62 -5.17
C HIS A 28 6.14 -36.08 -4.95
N PRO A 29 6.70 -36.91 -5.83
CA PRO A 29 8.07 -37.39 -5.68
C PRO A 29 9.05 -36.23 -5.82
N TYR A 30 9.99 -36.15 -4.89
CA TYR A 30 11.11 -35.23 -4.97
C TYR A 30 12.04 -35.59 -6.13
N ASN A 31 12.31 -34.60 -7.01
CA ASN A 31 13.30 -34.76 -8.07
C ASN A 31 14.61 -34.08 -7.65
N PRO A 32 15.67 -34.84 -7.29
CA PRO A 32 16.93 -34.24 -6.87
C PRO A 32 17.74 -33.59 -8.02
N ALA A 33 17.38 -33.87 -9.28
CA ALA A 33 18.03 -33.27 -10.44
C ALA A 33 17.54 -31.84 -10.75
N GLU A 34 16.41 -31.45 -10.19
CA GLU A 34 15.83 -30.14 -10.37
C GLU A 34 16.13 -29.19 -9.18
N LYS A 35 15.93 -27.89 -9.40
CA LYS A 35 16.08 -26.87 -8.37
C LYS A 35 15.17 -27.18 -7.19
N LYS A 36 15.70 -27.13 -5.96
CA LYS A 36 14.87 -27.22 -4.74
C LYS A 36 13.97 -26.00 -4.63
N VAL A 37 12.67 -26.23 -4.51
CA VAL A 37 11.64 -25.21 -4.38
C VAL A 37 10.79 -25.45 -3.15
N TRP A 38 10.63 -24.44 -2.33
CA TRP A 38 9.80 -24.43 -1.13
C TRP A 38 8.66 -23.44 -1.33
N LEU A 39 7.44 -23.87 -1.04
CA LEU A 39 6.27 -22.99 -1.00
C LEU A 39 5.93 -22.72 0.45
N MET A 40 5.91 -21.45 0.83
CA MET A 40 5.56 -21.03 2.18
C MET A 40 4.43 -20.01 2.11
N MET A 41 3.45 -20.14 3.00
CA MET A 41 2.38 -19.16 3.18
C MET A 41 2.71 -18.30 4.40
N PHE A 42 2.71 -16.99 4.21
CA PHE A 42 2.87 -16.00 5.28
C PHE A 42 1.58 -15.21 5.46
N ASP A 43 1.22 -14.96 6.70
CA ASP A 43 0.13 -14.08 7.08
C ASP A 43 0.60 -13.10 8.16
N ILE A 44 0.23 -11.83 8.03
CA ILE A 44 0.60 -10.80 9.00
C ILE A 44 -0.45 -10.77 10.09
N VAL A 45 -0.09 -11.28 11.26
CA VAL A 45 -0.99 -11.26 12.42
C VAL A 45 -1.21 -9.82 12.90
N ASN A 46 -2.48 -9.40 12.92
CA ASN A 46 -2.89 -8.08 13.42
C ASN A 46 -2.24 -6.90 12.67
N GLN A 47 -2.23 -6.95 11.34
CA GLN A 47 -1.62 -5.91 10.49
C GLN A 47 -2.11 -4.50 10.82
N TYR A 48 -3.42 -4.29 10.97
CA TYR A 48 -3.99 -3.00 11.33
C TYR A 48 -3.52 -2.52 12.70
N GLY A 49 -3.51 -3.40 13.69
CA GLY A 49 -2.98 -3.09 15.02
C GLY A 49 -1.51 -2.68 14.98
N CYS A 50 -0.68 -3.39 14.21
CA CYS A 50 0.72 -3.03 14.02
C CYS A 50 0.91 -1.64 13.42
N CYS A 51 0.12 -1.29 12.40
CA CYS A 51 0.16 0.05 11.81
C CYS A 51 -0.26 1.14 12.81
N MET A 52 -1.28 0.88 13.63
CA MET A 52 -1.77 1.82 14.64
C MET A 52 -0.85 2.00 15.86
N LEU A 53 0.18 1.17 16.01
CA LEU A 53 1.23 1.38 17.02
C LEU A 53 2.20 2.50 16.65
N GLY A 54 2.27 2.85 15.37
CA GLY A 54 3.17 3.88 14.85
C GLY A 54 2.73 5.31 15.16
N HIS A 55 3.52 6.26 14.67
CA HIS A 55 3.14 7.67 14.67
C HIS A 55 2.11 7.90 13.56
N LEU A 56 0.99 8.51 13.93
CA LEU A 56 -0.13 8.79 13.05
C LEU A 56 -0.40 10.30 13.05
N PRO A 57 -0.92 10.87 11.96
CA PRO A 57 -1.29 12.28 11.89
C PRO A 57 -2.29 12.68 12.97
N VAL A 58 -2.02 13.76 13.70
CA VAL A 58 -2.86 14.23 14.81
C VAL A 58 -3.41 15.64 14.54
N SER A 59 -2.55 16.58 14.13
CA SER A 59 -2.89 17.99 14.04
C SER A 59 -1.95 18.79 13.15
N ASN A 60 -2.17 20.08 13.09
CA ASN A 60 -1.29 21.07 12.43
C ASN A 60 -1.05 20.79 10.93
N PHE A 61 -2.11 20.38 10.23
CA PHE A 61 -2.04 20.14 8.79
C PHE A 61 -1.88 21.48 8.05
N SER A 62 -0.78 21.63 7.34
CA SER A 62 -0.49 22.81 6.52
C SER A 62 0.21 22.42 5.23
N PHE A 63 -0.06 23.16 4.15
CA PHE A 63 0.74 23.04 2.93
C PHE A 63 2.09 23.70 3.15
N LEU A 64 3.15 23.08 2.65
CA LEU A 64 4.46 23.69 2.56
C LEU A 64 4.43 24.78 1.48
N GLU A 65 4.96 25.96 1.80
CA GLU A 65 5.04 27.06 0.83
C GLU A 65 6.00 26.76 -0.30
N ASP A 66 7.14 26.13 0.04
CA ASP A 66 8.16 25.73 -0.93
C ASP A 66 8.36 24.19 -0.90
N PRO A 67 7.76 23.44 -1.86
CA PRO A 67 7.95 22.02 -1.97
C PRO A 67 9.37 21.59 -2.38
N THR A 68 10.18 22.48 -2.93
CA THR A 68 11.52 22.16 -3.46
C THR A 68 12.53 21.79 -2.38
N VAL A 69 12.25 22.14 -1.12
CA VAL A 69 13.06 21.76 0.03
C VAL A 69 13.02 20.25 0.31
N MET A 70 12.04 19.53 -0.25
CA MET A 70 11.85 18.09 -0.09
C MET A 70 12.70 17.31 -1.10
N THR A 71 14.02 17.37 -0.94
CA THR A 71 14.96 16.58 -1.73
C THR A 71 14.95 15.11 -1.30
N GLU A 72 15.52 14.20 -2.11
CA GLU A 72 15.65 12.78 -1.74
C GLU A 72 16.43 12.60 -0.43
N GLU A 73 17.49 13.38 -0.22
CA GLU A 73 18.30 13.35 0.98
C GLU A 73 17.49 13.78 2.20
N PHE A 74 16.73 14.88 2.07
CA PHE A 74 15.88 15.35 3.16
C PHE A 74 14.79 14.32 3.49
N ILE A 75 14.07 13.82 2.47
CA ILE A 75 13.05 12.79 2.65
C ILE A 75 13.63 11.57 3.34
N SER A 76 14.81 11.10 2.92
CA SER A 76 15.47 9.93 3.50
C SER A 76 15.92 10.15 4.95
N SER A 77 16.18 11.40 5.34
CA SER A 77 16.62 11.75 6.70
C SER A 77 15.47 11.87 7.71
N ILE A 78 14.20 11.94 7.26
CA ILE A 78 13.06 12.13 8.15
C ILE A 78 12.89 10.89 9.05
N PRO A 79 12.93 11.04 10.38
CA PRO A 79 12.78 9.91 11.28
C PRO A 79 11.35 9.37 11.26
N ALA A 80 11.21 8.05 11.41
CA ALA A 80 9.91 7.39 11.42
C ALA A 80 9.06 7.71 12.66
N ASP A 81 9.71 8.13 13.73
CA ASP A 81 9.14 8.44 15.05
C ASP A 81 9.31 9.92 15.46
N GLY A 82 9.62 10.79 14.49
CA GLY A 82 9.65 12.24 14.70
C GLY A 82 8.27 12.84 14.91
N ASP A 83 8.24 14.09 15.40
CA ASP A 83 6.99 14.82 15.66
C ASP A 83 6.30 15.30 14.37
N ASP A 84 7.03 15.46 13.29
CA ASP A 84 6.53 15.91 12.00
C ASP A 84 6.43 14.76 10.99
N GLY A 85 5.30 14.70 10.29
CA GLY A 85 5.07 13.80 9.17
C GLY A 85 4.69 14.55 7.91
N TYR A 86 4.78 13.89 6.76
CA TYR A 86 4.55 14.51 5.46
C TYR A 86 3.75 13.60 4.53
N LEU A 87 2.82 14.22 3.81
CA LEU A 87 2.15 13.61 2.67
C LEU A 87 2.57 14.40 1.44
N LEU A 88 3.17 13.73 0.46
CA LEU A 88 3.77 14.37 -0.71
C LEU A 88 3.02 13.97 -1.97
N GLU A 89 2.87 14.91 -2.88
CA GLU A 89 2.48 14.68 -4.26
C GLU A 89 3.73 14.78 -5.12
N VAL A 90 4.15 13.67 -5.71
CA VAL A 90 5.44 13.53 -6.39
C VAL A 90 5.30 12.93 -7.79
N SER A 91 6.26 13.22 -8.66
CA SER A 91 6.51 12.43 -9.87
C SER A 91 7.72 11.55 -9.63
N LEU A 92 7.59 10.24 -9.92
CA LEU A 92 8.62 9.23 -9.73
C LEU A 92 8.99 8.60 -11.07
N GLU A 93 10.28 8.45 -11.32
CA GLU A 93 10.79 7.63 -12.38
C GLU A 93 10.87 6.17 -11.92
N TYR A 94 10.43 5.28 -12.77
CA TYR A 94 10.61 3.83 -12.60
C TYR A 94 11.70 3.34 -13.56
N PRO A 95 12.98 3.25 -13.16
CA PRO A 95 14.08 2.89 -14.06
C PRO A 95 13.89 1.52 -14.69
N GLU A 96 14.13 1.39 -15.99
CA GLU A 96 14.03 0.11 -16.73
C GLU A 96 14.91 -0.98 -16.12
N SER A 97 16.05 -0.62 -15.53
CA SER A 97 16.94 -1.55 -14.84
C SER A 97 16.30 -2.30 -13.66
N LEU A 98 15.18 -1.79 -13.14
CA LEU A 98 14.43 -2.43 -12.06
C LEU A 98 13.28 -3.31 -12.56
N HIS A 99 12.91 -3.23 -13.83
CA HIS A 99 11.72 -3.89 -14.36
C HIS A 99 11.74 -5.40 -14.15
N ASP A 100 12.85 -6.05 -14.45
CA ASP A 100 12.99 -7.51 -14.27
C ASP A 100 12.94 -7.91 -12.79
N ALA A 101 13.59 -7.14 -11.93
CA ALA A 101 13.63 -7.40 -10.49
C ALA A 101 12.27 -7.17 -9.81
N HIS A 102 11.51 -6.18 -10.28
CA HIS A 102 10.23 -5.80 -9.70
C HIS A 102 9.01 -6.37 -10.43
N ASN A 103 9.21 -7.14 -11.50
CA ASN A 103 8.12 -7.66 -12.34
C ASN A 103 7.05 -8.42 -11.56
N CYS A 104 7.43 -9.20 -10.55
CA CYS A 104 6.48 -9.95 -9.72
C CYS A 104 5.75 -9.07 -8.70
N PHE A 105 6.31 -7.92 -8.34
CA PHE A 105 5.73 -7.02 -7.34
C PHE A 105 6.15 -5.57 -7.61
N PRO A 106 5.62 -4.93 -8.67
CA PRO A 106 5.90 -3.53 -8.94
C PRO A 106 5.48 -2.63 -7.79
N LEU A 107 6.26 -1.57 -7.57
CA LEU A 107 6.03 -0.60 -6.48
C LEU A 107 4.98 0.45 -6.89
N ALA A 108 4.52 1.22 -5.91
CA ALA A 108 3.65 2.36 -6.10
C ALA A 108 2.35 2.01 -6.88
N PRO A 109 1.44 1.20 -6.28
CA PRO A 109 0.17 0.86 -6.91
C PRO A 109 -0.66 2.11 -7.20
N GLU A 110 -1.32 2.13 -8.35
CA GLU A 110 -2.09 3.27 -8.84
C GLU A 110 -3.46 2.85 -9.37
N HIS A 111 -4.41 3.78 -9.36
CA HIS A 111 -5.66 3.59 -10.05
C HIS A 111 -5.43 3.80 -11.55
N TYR A 112 -5.52 2.73 -12.30
CA TYR A 112 -5.28 2.71 -13.73
C TYR A 112 -6.51 2.17 -14.47
N GLN A 113 -6.89 2.85 -15.53
CA GLN A 113 -7.95 2.39 -16.42
C GLN A 113 -7.32 1.58 -17.54
N THR A 114 -7.45 0.27 -17.46
CA THR A 114 -6.88 -0.63 -18.46
C THR A 114 -7.40 -0.34 -19.85
N GLN A 115 -6.53 -0.35 -20.83
CA GLN A 115 -6.83 -0.20 -22.26
C GLN A 115 -6.79 -1.57 -22.95
N LEU A 116 -7.31 -1.66 -24.16
CA LEU A 116 -7.29 -2.90 -24.92
C LEU A 116 -5.84 -3.38 -25.20
N GLU A 117 -4.94 -2.41 -25.35
CA GLU A 117 -3.51 -2.61 -25.62
C GLU A 117 -2.76 -3.24 -24.43
N ASP A 118 -3.28 -3.05 -23.21
CA ASP A 118 -2.69 -3.61 -21.99
C ASP A 118 -2.98 -5.10 -21.81
N LEU A 119 -3.92 -5.64 -22.59
CA LEU A 119 -4.29 -7.03 -22.51
C LEU A 119 -3.31 -7.91 -23.28
N SER A 120 -3.04 -9.13 -22.77
CA SER A 120 -2.30 -10.13 -23.54
C SER A 120 -3.06 -10.50 -24.81
N GLU A 121 -2.36 -11.08 -25.77
CA GLU A 121 -2.96 -11.51 -27.05
C GLU A 121 -4.11 -12.49 -26.82
N GLU A 122 -3.95 -13.46 -25.90
CA GLU A 122 -5.00 -14.41 -25.55
C GLU A 122 -6.21 -13.72 -24.92
N GLN A 123 -5.96 -12.73 -24.05
CA GLN A 123 -7.03 -11.94 -23.43
C GLN A 123 -7.78 -11.12 -24.48
N ARG A 124 -7.08 -10.48 -25.42
CA ARG A 124 -7.70 -9.71 -26.53
C ARG A 124 -8.54 -10.62 -27.41
N GLN A 125 -8.04 -11.78 -27.81
CA GLN A 125 -8.78 -12.74 -28.60
C GLN A 125 -10.01 -13.23 -27.90
N THR A 126 -9.91 -13.59 -26.61
CA THR A 126 -11.03 -14.01 -25.80
C THR A 126 -12.07 -12.90 -25.65
N TYR A 127 -11.62 -11.68 -25.38
CA TYR A 127 -12.49 -10.52 -25.25
C TYR A 127 -13.21 -10.23 -26.58
N THR A 128 -12.49 -10.21 -27.69
CA THR A 128 -13.05 -10.01 -29.04
C THR A 128 -14.06 -11.09 -29.41
N LYS A 129 -13.82 -12.33 -28.99
CA LYS A 129 -14.72 -13.45 -29.24
C LYS A 129 -16.04 -13.33 -28.46
N ILE A 130 -15.98 -12.80 -27.23
CA ILE A 130 -17.15 -12.70 -26.35
C ILE A 130 -17.94 -11.41 -26.58
N TYR A 131 -17.26 -10.27 -26.74
CA TYR A 131 -17.89 -8.94 -26.71
C TYR A 131 -17.75 -8.13 -28.01
N GLY A 132 -16.91 -8.54 -28.94
CA GLY A 132 -16.57 -7.74 -30.14
C GLY A 132 -15.52 -6.66 -29.88
N LYS A 133 -14.86 -6.20 -30.95
CA LYS A 133 -13.70 -5.28 -30.85
C LYS A 133 -14.01 -3.86 -30.33
N GLU A 134 -15.22 -3.38 -30.56
CA GLU A 134 -15.57 -1.96 -30.36
C GLU A 134 -16.09 -1.61 -28.96
N THR A 135 -16.22 -2.59 -28.07
CA THR A 135 -16.90 -2.40 -26.80
C THR A 135 -16.01 -2.45 -25.57
N TYR A 136 -14.67 -2.58 -25.72
CA TYR A 136 -13.80 -2.61 -24.57
C TYR A 136 -13.79 -1.27 -23.84
N LYS A 137 -14.37 -1.28 -22.65
CA LYS A 137 -14.28 -0.18 -21.68
C LYS A 137 -13.58 -0.74 -20.45
N GLY A 138 -12.28 -0.47 -20.33
CA GLY A 138 -11.53 -0.82 -19.14
C GLY A 138 -12.15 -0.16 -17.90
N SER A 139 -12.22 -0.89 -16.80
CA SER A 139 -12.60 -0.31 -15.51
C SER A 139 -11.34 0.19 -14.80
N SER A 140 -11.43 1.35 -14.12
CA SER A 140 -10.36 1.80 -13.25
C SER A 140 -10.22 0.82 -12.08
N LYS A 141 -9.03 0.24 -11.94
CA LYS A 141 -8.68 -0.69 -10.86
C LYS A 141 -7.37 -0.27 -10.22
N LEU A 142 -7.19 -0.65 -8.97
CA LEU A 142 -5.88 -0.51 -8.32
C LEU A 142 -4.97 -1.61 -8.86
N VAL A 143 -3.93 -1.21 -9.56
CA VAL A 143 -2.94 -2.11 -10.19
C VAL A 143 -1.53 -1.65 -9.88
N THR A 144 -0.58 -2.54 -10.03
CA THR A 144 0.85 -2.22 -9.99
C THR A 144 1.37 -2.21 -11.43
N THR A 145 2.06 -1.14 -11.81
CA THR A 145 2.68 -0.98 -13.13
C THR A 145 4.15 -0.62 -12.97
N LEU A 146 4.95 -0.87 -14.00
CA LEU A 146 6.35 -0.45 -14.08
C LEU A 146 6.52 0.92 -14.75
N HIS A 147 5.40 1.65 -14.93
CA HIS A 147 5.41 2.99 -15.51
C HIS A 147 5.90 4.02 -14.50
N ASP A 148 6.43 5.13 -14.99
CA ASP A 148 6.64 6.35 -14.21
C ASP A 148 5.34 6.78 -13.55
N LYS A 149 5.45 7.43 -12.38
CA LYS A 149 4.29 7.90 -11.64
C LYS A 149 4.21 9.43 -11.70
N GLU A 150 3.07 9.94 -12.13
CA GLU A 150 2.83 11.36 -12.22
C GLU A 150 1.84 11.82 -11.15
N LYS A 151 2.20 12.91 -10.42
CA LYS A 151 1.38 13.48 -9.33
C LYS A 151 0.90 12.44 -8.31
N TYR A 152 1.77 11.49 -8.00
CA TYR A 152 1.50 10.37 -7.10
C TYR A 152 1.51 10.85 -5.65
N VAL A 153 0.37 10.72 -4.96
CA VAL A 153 0.27 11.12 -3.55
C VAL A 153 0.69 9.96 -2.67
N VAL A 154 1.67 10.21 -1.79
CA VAL A 154 2.28 9.18 -0.96
C VAL A 154 2.71 9.72 0.40
N HIS A 155 2.61 8.88 1.42
CA HIS A 155 3.16 9.17 2.75
C HIS A 155 4.68 9.06 2.72
N TYR A 156 5.40 9.97 3.41
CA TYR A 156 6.87 10.03 3.38
C TYR A 156 7.56 8.70 3.66
N ARG A 157 7.05 7.88 4.58
CA ARG A 157 7.64 6.57 4.90
C ARG A 157 7.55 5.57 3.74
N ALA A 158 6.45 5.59 3.01
CA ALA A 158 6.32 4.74 1.81
C ALA A 158 7.22 5.27 0.68
N LEU A 159 7.35 6.59 0.55
CA LEU A 159 8.28 7.20 -0.40
C LEU A 159 9.74 6.84 -0.08
N GLN A 160 10.15 6.91 1.19
CA GLN A 160 11.47 6.44 1.63
C GLN A 160 11.75 5.01 1.17
N LEU A 161 10.78 4.11 1.36
CA LEU A 161 10.92 2.72 0.90
C LEU A 161 11.05 2.64 -0.62
N TYR A 162 10.28 3.40 -1.38
CA TYR A 162 10.36 3.38 -2.85
C TYR A 162 11.72 3.88 -3.35
N LEU A 163 12.25 4.95 -2.74
CA LEU A 163 13.58 5.47 -3.06
C LEU A 163 14.68 4.46 -2.70
N GLN A 164 14.60 3.82 -1.52
CA GLN A 164 15.52 2.75 -1.11
C GLN A 164 15.51 1.55 -2.06
N LEU A 165 14.36 1.25 -2.66
CA LEU A 165 14.19 0.17 -3.64
C LEU A 165 14.52 0.61 -5.07
N GLY A 166 15.00 1.84 -5.27
CA GLY A 166 15.61 2.30 -6.51
C GLY A 166 14.73 3.17 -7.41
N LEU A 167 13.48 3.50 -7.03
CA LEU A 167 12.74 4.55 -7.71
C LEU A 167 13.45 5.90 -7.52
N ARG A 168 13.32 6.82 -8.49
CA ARG A 168 13.94 8.14 -8.45
C ARG A 168 12.89 9.24 -8.35
N LEU A 169 13.16 10.24 -7.54
CA LEU A 169 12.31 11.41 -7.40
C LEU A 169 12.54 12.38 -8.56
N LYS A 170 11.55 12.56 -9.44
CA LYS A 170 11.63 13.54 -10.54
C LYS A 170 11.20 14.94 -10.11
N ALA A 171 10.12 15.04 -9.35
CA ALA A 171 9.60 16.32 -8.88
C ALA A 171 8.73 16.15 -7.64
N VAL A 172 8.69 17.17 -6.80
CA VAL A 172 7.74 17.34 -5.71
C VAL A 172 6.81 18.51 -6.05
N HIS A 173 5.50 18.22 -6.12
CA HIS A 173 4.50 19.23 -6.54
C HIS A 173 3.86 19.93 -5.36
N ARG A 174 3.38 19.15 -4.39
CA ARG A 174 2.71 19.67 -3.18
C ARG A 174 3.07 18.82 -1.98
N VAL A 175 3.14 19.44 -0.83
CA VAL A 175 3.46 18.77 0.43
C VAL A 175 2.50 19.23 1.51
N ILE A 176 1.89 18.30 2.22
CA ILE A 176 1.20 18.57 3.48
C ILE A 176 2.11 18.11 4.60
N LYS A 177 2.49 19.04 5.46
CA LYS A 177 3.13 18.77 6.75
C LYS A 177 2.06 18.62 7.82
N PHE A 178 2.26 17.73 8.78
CA PHE A 178 1.38 17.53 9.93
C PHE A 178 2.18 17.12 11.16
N HIS A 179 1.63 17.38 12.33
CA HIS A 179 2.12 16.80 13.58
C HIS A 179 1.63 15.36 13.72
N GLN A 180 2.51 14.45 14.14
CA GLN A 180 2.20 13.03 14.32
C GLN A 180 2.61 12.55 15.71
N ALA A 181 1.86 11.57 16.24
CA ALA A 181 2.13 10.98 17.54
C ALA A 181 1.62 9.54 17.62
N PRO A 182 2.19 8.69 18.49
CA PRO A 182 1.74 7.32 18.67
C PRO A 182 0.54 7.23 19.66
N PHE A 183 -0.51 8.01 19.40
CA PHE A 183 -1.60 8.20 20.37
C PHE A 183 -2.45 6.95 20.61
N LEU A 184 -2.49 6.01 19.66
CA LEU A 184 -3.20 4.74 19.81
C LEU A 184 -2.35 3.63 20.46
N ARG A 185 -1.04 3.82 20.59
CA ARG A 185 -0.09 2.77 21.01
C ARG A 185 -0.51 2.12 22.32
N ARG A 186 -0.81 2.90 23.36
CA ARG A 186 -1.18 2.37 24.69
C ARG A 186 -2.43 1.50 24.63
N TYR A 187 -3.43 1.95 23.90
CA TYR A 187 -4.69 1.23 23.75
C TYR A 187 -4.49 -0.09 22.98
N ILE A 188 -3.84 -0.05 21.85
CA ILE A 188 -3.58 -1.23 21.01
C ILE A 188 -2.72 -2.25 21.76
N GLN A 189 -1.68 -1.82 22.46
CA GLN A 189 -0.85 -2.71 23.28
C GLN A 189 -1.66 -3.37 24.40
N HIS A 190 -2.51 -2.61 25.08
CA HIS A 190 -3.36 -3.13 26.14
C HIS A 190 -4.29 -4.25 25.62
N LEU A 191 -5.02 -3.99 24.53
CA LEU A 191 -5.89 -5.00 23.92
C LEU A 191 -5.14 -6.21 23.39
N THR A 192 -3.94 -6.00 22.82
CA THR A 192 -3.09 -7.09 22.33
C THR A 192 -2.66 -7.99 23.51
N ASN A 193 -2.29 -7.40 24.65
CA ASN A 193 -1.92 -8.15 25.86
C ASN A 193 -3.10 -8.93 26.43
N LEU A 194 -4.29 -8.33 26.51
CA LEU A 194 -5.51 -9.02 26.94
C LEU A 194 -5.83 -10.21 26.04
N ARG A 195 -5.71 -10.01 24.72
CA ARG A 195 -5.89 -11.09 23.74
C ARG A 195 -4.87 -12.22 23.92
N ALA A 196 -3.61 -11.90 24.19
CA ALA A 196 -2.56 -12.89 24.43
C ALA A 196 -2.79 -13.70 25.73
N GLN A 197 -3.29 -13.05 26.77
CA GLN A 197 -3.58 -13.68 28.07
C GLN A 197 -4.89 -14.49 28.08
N SER A 198 -5.82 -14.21 27.17
CA SER A 198 -7.10 -14.90 27.08
C SER A 198 -6.94 -16.37 26.74
N LYS A 199 -7.59 -17.23 27.50
CA LYS A 199 -7.64 -18.68 27.26
C LYS A 199 -8.85 -19.07 26.42
N ASN A 200 -9.92 -18.29 26.50
CA ASN A 200 -11.18 -18.54 25.82
C ASN A 200 -11.14 -17.97 24.37
N PRO A 201 -11.50 -18.77 23.34
CA PRO A 201 -11.60 -18.29 21.97
C PRO A 201 -12.55 -17.11 21.77
N PHE A 202 -13.64 -17.06 22.53
CA PHE A 202 -14.61 -15.96 22.47
C PHE A 202 -13.99 -14.63 22.93
N GLU A 203 -13.29 -14.62 24.06
CA GLU A 203 -12.56 -13.42 24.52
C GLU A 203 -11.53 -12.96 23.50
N LYS A 204 -10.75 -13.89 22.93
CA LYS A 204 -9.78 -13.57 21.88
C LYS A 204 -10.43 -12.91 20.68
N ALA A 205 -11.64 -13.34 20.32
CA ALA A 205 -12.41 -12.75 19.20
C ALA A 205 -12.88 -11.33 19.54
N ILE A 206 -13.34 -11.09 20.77
CA ILE A 206 -13.75 -9.75 21.23
C ILE A 206 -12.57 -8.77 21.16
N TRP A 207 -11.42 -9.12 21.72
CA TRP A 207 -10.25 -8.24 21.69
C TRP A 207 -9.78 -7.95 20.26
N LYS A 208 -9.84 -8.95 19.38
CA LYS A 208 -9.57 -8.74 17.96
C LYS A 208 -10.56 -7.77 17.32
N LEU A 209 -11.84 -7.92 17.63
CA LEU A 209 -12.90 -7.05 17.12
C LEU A 209 -12.69 -5.61 17.58
N MET A 210 -12.35 -5.40 18.85
CA MET A 210 -12.07 -4.06 19.41
C MET A 210 -10.88 -3.38 18.74
N ILE A 211 -9.81 -4.09 18.43
CA ILE A 211 -8.68 -3.54 17.69
C ILE A 211 -9.11 -3.14 16.28
N ASN A 212 -9.84 -4.00 15.58
CA ASN A 212 -10.24 -3.77 14.20
C ASN A 212 -11.31 -2.68 14.06
N SER A 213 -12.20 -2.52 15.06
CA SER A 213 -13.27 -1.51 15.03
C SER A 213 -12.73 -0.08 15.04
N ILE A 214 -11.61 0.17 15.72
CA ILE A 214 -10.95 1.49 15.68
C ILE A 214 -10.54 1.84 14.23
N TYR A 215 -9.92 0.90 13.53
CA TYR A 215 -9.57 1.13 12.14
C TYR A 215 -10.82 1.40 11.28
N GLY A 216 -11.91 0.66 11.52
CA GLY A 216 -13.20 0.86 10.83
C GLY A 216 -13.79 2.24 11.08
N GLU A 217 -13.76 2.74 12.31
CA GLU A 217 -14.23 4.08 12.67
C GLU A 217 -13.45 5.19 11.98
N PHE A 218 -12.13 5.09 11.91
CA PHE A 218 -11.30 6.05 11.17
C PHE A 218 -11.55 6.03 9.65
N TYR A 219 -12.03 4.92 9.12
CA TYR A 219 -12.36 4.77 7.70
C TYR A 219 -13.81 5.18 7.37
N CYS A 220 -14.63 5.46 8.38
CA CYS A 220 -16.02 5.83 8.16
C CYS A 220 -16.09 7.26 7.58
N PRO A 221 -16.77 7.49 6.43
CA PRO A 221 -16.84 8.81 5.77
C PRO A 221 -17.50 9.90 6.61
N PHE A 222 -18.05 9.57 7.77
CA PHE A 222 -18.65 10.52 8.69
C PHE A 222 -17.65 11.54 9.24
N PHE A 223 -16.37 11.18 9.41
CA PHE A 223 -15.33 12.10 9.86
C PHE A 223 -14.85 13.07 8.75
N PHE A 224 -15.06 12.75 7.48
CA PHE A 224 -14.68 13.61 6.35
C PHE A 224 -15.81 14.54 5.86
N SER A 225 -16.98 14.49 6.47
CA SER A 225 -18.14 15.34 6.12
C SER A 225 -18.18 16.70 6.80
N ILE A 226 -17.15 17.12 7.52
CA ILE A 226 -17.05 18.50 7.98
C ILE A 226 -16.58 19.34 6.80
N LYS A 227 -17.54 19.74 5.95
CA LYS A 227 -17.32 20.84 5.00
C LYS A 227 -16.98 22.08 5.81
N PRO A 228 -15.85 22.77 5.55
CA PRO A 228 -15.63 24.06 6.13
C PRO A 228 -16.74 24.99 5.62
N THR A 229 -17.62 25.41 6.52
CA THR A 229 -18.57 26.48 6.22
C THR A 229 -17.76 27.76 6.04
N HIS A 230 -17.45 28.10 4.78
CA HIS A 230 -17.07 29.44 4.43
C HIS A 230 -18.22 30.37 4.79
N ARG A 231 -18.17 30.99 5.97
CA ARG A 231 -18.91 32.21 6.23
C ARG A 231 -18.13 33.35 5.55
N SER A 232 -18.60 33.71 4.38
CA SER A 232 -18.33 35.03 3.81
C SER A 232 -18.92 36.13 4.74
N ARG A 233 -18.10 37.01 5.18
CA ARG A 233 -18.46 38.41 5.52
C ARG A 233 -17.59 39.31 4.71
#